data_df7d240a172c7219348c6ed328619714
#
_entry.id   df7d240a172c7219348c6ed328619714
#
_cell.length_a   1.000
_cell.length_b   1.000
_cell.length_c   1.000
_cell.angle_alpha   90.00
_cell.angle_beta   90.00
_cell.angle_gamma   90.00
#
_symmetry.space_group_name_H-M   'P 1'
#
loop_
_entity.id
_entity.type
_entity.pdbx_description
1 polymer ?
#
loop_
_entity_poly.entity_id
_entity_poly.type
_entity_poly.pdbx_seq_one_letter_code
_entity_poly.pdbx_strand_id
1 'polypeptide(L)'
;MAKKKQEIILENVTIEAVAAEGRSLAHVDGAVVFVEFAVPGDIVNVKVTKKKKNYMEGFIQSMVKPSEHRLEPFCEHFGICGGCKWQPLPYEMQLQAKQQQVYDQLVRIGHLQVPEIMPILPSENIKYYRNKLEFTFSSKRWIYNDENPDALTPEEKTGLGFHVGRFFDKVLDIKHCWLQPEPSNKIRLFIKDYALKHHLEFYNIRENTGFLRNMIVRNNKAGNVMLTISFAHNDEAIFPMLDRKSVV
;
A
#
# COMPACT_ATOMS: atom_id res chain seq x y z
N MET A 1 29.58 -14.42 -14.71
CA MET A 1 28.61 -15.14 -13.85
C MET A 1 28.35 -14.35 -12.59
N ALA A 2 27.16 -13.81 -12.42
CA ALA A 2 26.80 -13.10 -11.19
C ALA A 2 26.75 -14.12 -10.04
N LYS A 3 27.52 -13.90 -8.95
CA LYS A 3 27.42 -14.70 -7.73
C LYS A 3 25.97 -14.70 -7.24
N LYS A 4 25.32 -15.84 -7.20
CA LYS A 4 24.01 -16.03 -6.56
C LYS A 4 24.15 -15.55 -5.11
N LYS A 5 23.51 -14.44 -4.77
CA LYS A 5 23.54 -13.89 -3.40
C LYS A 5 22.89 -14.92 -2.49
N GLN A 6 23.62 -15.42 -1.52
CA GLN A 6 23.14 -16.44 -0.59
C GLN A 6 21.90 -15.89 0.13
N GLU A 7 20.80 -16.60 0.07
CA GLU A 7 19.56 -16.22 0.72
C GLU A 7 19.73 -16.39 2.23
N ILE A 8 19.41 -15.37 3.02
CA ILE A 8 19.51 -15.39 4.48
C ILE A 8 18.10 -15.52 5.04
N ILE A 9 17.88 -16.58 5.77
CA ILE A 9 16.63 -16.82 6.51
C ILE A 9 16.99 -16.84 8.00
N LEU A 10 16.27 -16.04 8.79
CA LEU A 10 16.33 -16.04 10.24
C LEU A 10 15.12 -16.83 10.73
N GLU A 11 15.36 -17.87 11.51
CA GLU A 11 14.30 -18.76 11.99
C GLU A 11 13.83 -18.38 13.39
N ASN A 12 12.54 -18.60 13.66
CA ASN A 12 11.92 -18.43 14.98
C ASN A 12 12.15 -17.04 15.60
N VAL A 13 12.12 -16.00 14.77
CA VAL A 13 12.29 -14.62 15.24
C VAL A 13 11.05 -14.15 15.97
N THR A 14 11.18 -13.79 17.23
CA THR A 14 10.10 -13.18 18.02
C THR A 14 10.05 -11.69 17.76
N ILE A 15 8.90 -11.18 17.32
CA ILE A 15 8.68 -9.76 17.08
C ILE A 15 8.39 -9.04 18.39
N GLU A 16 9.17 -8.01 18.69
CA GLU A 16 9.19 -7.33 19.98
C GLU A 16 8.34 -6.08 20.02
N ALA A 17 8.43 -5.24 18.98
CA ALA A 17 7.79 -3.94 18.97
C ALA A 17 7.45 -3.47 17.57
N VAL A 18 6.62 -2.41 17.51
CA VAL A 18 6.33 -1.67 16.28
C VAL A 18 7.39 -0.60 16.08
N ALA A 19 7.92 -0.50 14.88
CA ALA A 19 8.87 0.50 14.46
C ALA A 19 8.21 1.55 13.54
N ALA A 20 8.98 2.57 13.16
CA ALA A 20 8.53 3.58 12.22
C ALA A 20 8.13 2.99 10.85
N GLU A 21 7.33 3.73 10.09
CA GLU A 21 6.88 3.41 8.72
C GLU A 21 6.05 2.11 8.60
N GLY A 22 5.45 1.66 9.69
CA GLY A 22 4.60 0.47 9.70
C GLY A 22 5.36 -0.85 9.64
N ARG A 23 6.63 -0.85 10.01
CA ARG A 23 7.43 -2.05 10.24
C ARG A 23 7.33 -2.47 11.69
N SER A 24 7.69 -3.70 11.96
CA SER A 24 7.96 -4.18 13.31
C SER A 24 9.44 -4.52 13.45
N LEU A 25 9.92 -4.66 14.67
CA LEU A 25 11.31 -4.95 14.95
C LEU A 25 11.48 -6.15 15.88
N ALA A 26 12.62 -6.79 15.72
CA ALA A 26 13.15 -7.82 16.61
C ALA A 26 14.66 -7.63 16.75
N HIS A 27 15.28 -8.27 17.75
CA HIS A 27 16.72 -8.37 17.89
C HIS A 27 17.18 -9.80 17.64
N VAL A 28 18.15 -9.97 16.74
CA VAL A 28 18.78 -11.28 16.45
C VAL A 28 20.29 -11.08 16.44
N ASP A 29 21.01 -11.82 17.30
CA ASP A 29 22.46 -11.78 17.44
C ASP A 29 23.03 -10.35 17.60
N GLY A 30 22.33 -9.51 18.37
CA GLY A 30 22.71 -8.12 18.64
C GLY A 30 22.42 -7.14 17.50
N ALA A 31 21.83 -7.58 16.40
CA ALA A 31 21.40 -6.72 15.30
C ALA A 31 19.88 -6.50 15.33
N VAL A 32 19.44 -5.28 14.96
CA VAL A 32 18.01 -4.99 14.77
C VAL A 32 17.55 -5.57 13.45
N VAL A 33 16.40 -6.24 13.45
CA VAL A 33 15.74 -6.79 12.27
C VAL A 33 14.39 -6.10 12.10
N PHE A 34 14.23 -5.35 11.02
CA PHE A 34 12.94 -4.75 10.64
C PHE A 34 12.15 -5.71 9.77
N VAL A 35 10.92 -6.01 10.18
CA VAL A 35 10.06 -6.98 9.51
C VAL A 35 8.75 -6.32 9.08
N GLU A 36 8.41 -6.44 7.79
CA GLU A 36 7.14 -5.91 7.26
C GLU A 36 5.97 -6.83 7.63
N PHE A 37 4.80 -6.22 7.89
CA PHE A 37 3.53 -6.89 8.18
C PHE A 37 3.52 -7.80 9.42
N ALA A 38 4.54 -7.71 10.26
CA ALA A 38 4.60 -8.41 11.53
C ALA A 38 3.90 -7.63 12.65
N VAL A 39 3.44 -8.35 13.67
CA VAL A 39 2.78 -7.81 14.86
C VAL A 39 3.61 -8.23 16.09
N PRO A 40 3.79 -7.37 17.09
CA PRO A 40 4.48 -7.75 18.33
C PRO A 40 3.88 -9.02 18.94
N GLY A 41 4.74 -9.96 19.31
CA GLY A 41 4.36 -11.30 19.78
C GLY A 41 4.26 -12.38 18.71
N ASP A 42 4.34 -12.03 17.40
CA ASP A 42 4.50 -13.03 16.36
C ASP A 42 5.85 -13.76 16.52
N ILE A 43 5.87 -15.05 16.23
CA ILE A 43 7.10 -15.82 15.99
C ILE A 43 7.12 -16.17 14.50
N VAL A 44 8.15 -15.74 13.79
CA VAL A 44 8.21 -15.81 12.32
C VAL A 44 9.57 -16.26 11.82
N ASN A 45 9.59 -16.90 10.64
CA ASN A 45 10.81 -17.01 9.86
C ASN A 45 10.92 -15.82 8.92
N VAL A 46 12.05 -15.11 8.97
CA VAL A 46 12.25 -13.87 8.25
C VAL A 46 13.22 -14.08 7.09
N LYS A 47 12.76 -13.78 5.87
CA LYS A 47 13.64 -13.68 4.71
C LYS A 47 14.26 -12.30 4.65
N VAL A 48 15.58 -12.23 4.82
CA VAL A 48 16.35 -10.98 4.79
C VAL A 48 16.51 -10.50 3.36
N THR A 49 16.07 -9.27 3.10
CA THR A 49 16.21 -8.61 1.79
C THR A 49 17.39 -7.64 1.75
N LYS A 50 17.73 -7.07 2.89
CA LYS A 50 18.83 -6.13 3.02
C LYS A 50 19.56 -6.35 4.34
N LYS A 51 20.90 -6.42 4.27
CA LYS A 51 21.78 -6.55 5.45
C LYS A 51 22.77 -5.40 5.47
N LYS A 52 22.81 -4.69 6.60
CA LYS A 52 23.79 -3.65 6.93
C LYS A 52 24.56 -4.06 8.18
N LYS A 53 25.55 -3.26 8.59
CA LYS A 53 26.38 -3.57 9.75
C LYS A 53 25.56 -3.72 11.04
N ASN A 54 24.59 -2.84 11.28
CA ASN A 54 23.88 -2.73 12.56
C ASN A 54 22.38 -3.12 12.44
N TYR A 55 21.87 -3.38 11.24
CA TYR A 55 20.48 -3.76 11.06
C TYR A 55 20.25 -4.62 9.81
N MET A 56 19.15 -5.34 9.81
CA MET A 56 18.62 -6.09 8.68
C MET A 56 17.19 -5.65 8.38
N GLU A 57 16.76 -5.80 7.13
CA GLU A 57 15.39 -5.63 6.71
C GLU A 57 14.92 -6.91 6.04
N GLY A 58 13.69 -7.31 6.30
CA GLY A 58 13.12 -8.51 5.76
C GLY A 58 11.60 -8.52 5.79
N PHE A 59 11.04 -9.63 5.36
CA PHE A 59 9.61 -9.90 5.41
C PHE A 59 9.36 -11.31 5.94
N ILE A 60 8.14 -11.53 6.40
CA ILE A 60 7.71 -12.85 6.88
C ILE A 60 7.73 -13.84 5.72
N GLN A 61 8.59 -14.85 5.82
CA GLN A 61 8.61 -15.98 4.89
C GLN A 61 7.56 -17.01 5.28
N SER A 62 7.48 -17.32 6.58
CA SER A 62 6.46 -18.19 7.14
C SER A 62 6.14 -17.77 8.57
N MET A 63 4.89 -17.94 8.96
CA MET A 63 4.41 -17.75 10.31
C MET A 63 4.63 -19.04 11.09
N VAL A 64 5.36 -18.97 12.21
CA VAL A 64 5.56 -20.09 13.13
C VAL A 64 4.45 -20.10 14.18
N LYS A 65 4.23 -18.94 14.82
CA LYS A 65 3.15 -18.74 15.78
C LYS A 65 2.64 -17.31 15.68
N PRO A 66 1.35 -17.09 15.37
CA PRO A 66 0.78 -15.77 15.38
C PRO A 66 0.68 -15.21 16.80
N SER A 67 0.83 -13.89 16.95
CA SER A 67 0.54 -13.15 18.15
C SER A 67 -0.96 -13.28 18.51
N GLU A 68 -1.29 -13.30 19.79
CA GLU A 68 -2.68 -13.22 20.28
C GLU A 68 -3.35 -11.88 19.91
N HIS A 69 -2.56 -10.83 19.64
CA HIS A 69 -3.03 -9.52 19.21
C HIS A 69 -3.22 -9.40 17.70
N ARG A 70 -2.80 -10.42 16.93
CA ARG A 70 -2.88 -10.35 15.46
C ARG A 70 -4.33 -10.45 15.00
N LEU A 71 -4.76 -9.43 14.23
CA LEU A 71 -6.06 -9.41 13.58
C LEU A 71 -5.95 -9.89 12.13
N GLU A 72 -7.05 -10.47 11.63
CA GLU A 72 -7.19 -10.72 10.20
C GLU A 72 -7.39 -9.39 9.45
N PRO A 73 -6.59 -9.09 8.43
CA PRO A 73 -6.77 -7.87 7.63
C PRO A 73 -8.15 -7.86 6.95
N PHE A 74 -8.87 -6.75 7.08
CA PHE A 74 -10.20 -6.61 6.48
C PHE A 74 -10.18 -6.38 4.95
N CYS A 75 -9.01 -6.09 4.37
CA CYS A 75 -8.85 -5.82 2.95
C CYS A 75 -8.22 -7.03 2.24
N GLU A 76 -8.90 -7.57 1.24
CA GLU A 76 -8.41 -8.70 0.43
C GLU A 76 -7.08 -8.40 -0.28
N HIS A 77 -6.74 -7.12 -0.47
CA HIS A 77 -5.51 -6.68 -1.12
C HIS A 77 -4.35 -6.45 -0.16
N PHE A 78 -4.55 -6.68 1.14
CA PHE A 78 -3.50 -6.46 2.12
C PHE A 78 -2.30 -7.37 1.88
N GLY A 79 -1.08 -6.85 2.09
CA GLY A 79 0.17 -7.59 1.86
C GLY A 79 0.71 -7.49 0.43
N ILE A 80 -0.15 -7.19 -0.56
CA ILE A 80 0.25 -6.95 -1.96
C ILE A 80 0.15 -5.46 -2.28
N CYS A 81 -0.97 -4.83 -1.96
CA CYS A 81 -1.16 -3.40 -2.12
C CYS A 81 -0.15 -2.60 -1.27
N GLY A 82 0.54 -1.64 -1.88
CA GLY A 82 1.49 -0.77 -1.17
C GLY A 82 0.86 0.27 -0.24
N GLY A 83 -0.47 0.35 -0.16
CA GLY A 83 -1.18 1.44 0.54
C GLY A 83 -1.29 1.28 2.05
N CYS A 84 -1.46 0.06 2.57
CA CYS A 84 -1.70 -0.22 3.98
C CYS A 84 -0.63 -1.13 4.57
N LYS A 85 -0.24 -0.89 5.84
CA LYS A 85 0.80 -1.68 6.50
C LYS A 85 0.37 -2.28 7.84
N TRP A 86 -0.62 -1.71 8.53
CA TRP A 86 -0.95 -2.02 9.92
C TRP A 86 -2.32 -2.66 10.14
N GLN A 87 -2.96 -3.19 9.10
CA GLN A 87 -4.28 -3.82 9.28
C GLN A 87 -4.27 -5.01 10.25
N PRO A 88 -3.18 -5.83 10.37
CA PRO A 88 -3.14 -6.90 11.36
C PRO A 88 -2.96 -6.41 12.80
N LEU A 89 -2.65 -5.12 13.02
CA LEU A 89 -2.41 -4.54 14.34
C LEU A 89 -3.69 -3.89 14.87
N PRO A 90 -4.17 -4.20 16.09
CA PRO A 90 -5.30 -3.51 16.72
C PRO A 90 -5.10 -2.00 16.76
N TYR A 91 -6.20 -1.24 16.60
CA TYR A 91 -6.11 0.22 16.47
C TYR A 91 -5.51 0.88 17.71
N GLU A 92 -5.82 0.37 18.89
CA GLU A 92 -5.27 0.84 20.17
C GLU A 92 -3.75 0.68 20.20
N MET A 93 -3.23 -0.44 19.71
CA MET A 93 -1.78 -0.66 19.59
C MET A 93 -1.14 0.23 18.52
N GLN A 94 -1.87 0.56 17.44
CA GLN A 94 -1.42 1.55 16.45
C GLN A 94 -1.28 2.94 17.08
N LEU A 95 -2.23 3.34 17.92
CA LEU A 95 -2.20 4.61 18.65
C LEU A 95 -1.01 4.66 19.61
N GLN A 96 -0.82 3.61 20.41
CA GLN A 96 0.32 3.51 21.33
C GLN A 96 1.66 3.60 20.59
N ALA A 97 1.81 2.85 19.48
CA ALA A 97 3.02 2.88 18.67
C ALA A 97 3.29 4.28 18.08
N LYS A 98 2.27 4.98 17.61
CA LYS A 98 2.40 6.36 17.10
C LYS A 98 2.77 7.36 18.21
N GLN A 99 2.14 7.24 19.37
CA GLN A 99 2.47 8.04 20.55
C GLN A 99 3.95 7.85 20.93
N GLN A 100 4.39 6.60 21.03
CA GLN A 100 5.77 6.25 21.35
C GLN A 100 6.75 6.79 20.30
N GLN A 101 6.39 6.69 19.02
CA GLN A 101 7.23 7.21 17.94
C GLN A 101 7.42 8.74 18.04
N VAL A 102 6.38 9.48 18.38
CA VAL A 102 6.49 10.94 18.60
C VAL A 102 7.40 11.23 19.79
N TYR A 103 7.21 10.51 20.89
CA TYR A 103 8.08 10.64 22.06
C TYR A 103 9.55 10.38 21.71
N ASP A 104 9.84 9.27 21.03
CA ASP A 104 11.22 8.90 20.65
C ASP A 104 11.86 9.93 19.73
N GLN A 105 11.10 10.46 18.77
CA GLN A 105 11.58 11.49 17.85
C GLN A 105 11.91 12.81 18.56
N LEU A 106 11.06 13.25 19.47
CA LEU A 106 11.28 14.52 20.19
C LEU A 106 12.37 14.38 21.28
N VAL A 107 12.25 13.36 22.12
CA VAL A 107 13.10 13.24 23.32
C VAL A 107 14.42 12.51 23.03
N ARG A 108 14.36 11.34 22.38
CA ARG A 108 15.56 10.51 22.18
C ARG A 108 16.40 10.95 20.99
N ILE A 109 15.76 11.32 19.87
CA ILE A 109 16.46 11.72 18.65
C ILE A 109 16.69 13.22 18.63
N GLY A 110 15.65 13.99 18.92
CA GLY A 110 15.70 15.46 18.94
C GLY A 110 16.35 16.06 20.19
N HIS A 111 16.56 15.25 21.23
CA HIS A 111 17.12 15.69 22.53
C HIS A 111 16.35 16.89 23.13
N LEU A 112 15.06 17.00 22.86
CA LEU A 112 14.22 18.07 23.37
C LEU A 112 13.74 17.73 24.78
N GLN A 113 13.74 18.73 25.65
CA GLN A 113 13.04 18.67 26.92
C GLN A 113 11.59 19.08 26.71
N VAL A 114 10.69 18.10 26.73
CA VAL A 114 9.25 18.34 26.60
C VAL A 114 8.59 18.10 27.95
N PRO A 115 7.72 19.02 28.45
CA PRO A 115 7.13 18.88 29.78
C PRO A 115 6.16 17.69 29.82
N GLU A 116 5.32 17.59 28.84
CA GLU A 116 4.34 16.51 28.71
C GLU A 116 3.95 16.35 27.24
N ILE A 117 3.72 15.13 26.80
CA ILE A 117 3.13 14.82 25.50
C ILE A 117 1.72 14.32 25.76
N MET A 118 0.72 15.11 25.36
CA MET A 118 -0.68 14.76 25.51
C MET A 118 -0.99 13.42 24.84
N PRO A 119 -1.94 12.64 25.37
CA PRO A 119 -2.40 11.42 24.73
C PRO A 119 -2.82 11.65 23.29
N ILE A 120 -2.46 10.73 22.40
CA ILE A 120 -2.83 10.81 20.99
C ILE A 120 -4.35 10.85 20.83
N LEU A 121 -4.85 11.80 20.05
CA LEU A 121 -6.26 11.87 19.71
C LEU A 121 -6.61 10.78 18.68
N PRO A 122 -7.50 9.82 19.00
CA PRO A 122 -7.88 8.77 18.07
C PRO A 122 -8.77 9.33 16.94
N SER A 123 -8.75 8.65 15.80
CA SER A 123 -9.73 8.89 14.73
C SER A 123 -11.04 8.19 15.08
N GLU A 124 -12.15 8.85 14.86
CA GLU A 124 -13.50 8.28 15.04
C GLU A 124 -13.72 7.09 14.10
N ASN A 125 -13.21 7.21 12.85
CA ASN A 125 -13.34 6.19 11.83
C ASN A 125 -11.96 5.61 11.46
N ILE A 126 -11.82 4.30 11.50
CA ILE A 126 -10.62 3.57 11.07
C ILE A 126 -10.69 3.10 9.62
N LYS A 127 -11.87 3.21 8.99
CA LYS A 127 -12.13 2.98 7.56
C LYS A 127 -12.77 4.23 6.97
N TYR A 128 -12.63 4.42 5.65
CA TYR A 128 -13.29 5.51 4.91
C TYR A 128 -12.97 6.92 5.42
N TYR A 129 -11.78 7.12 6.00
CA TYR A 129 -11.35 8.40 6.57
C TYR A 129 -10.60 9.31 5.60
N ARG A 130 -10.19 8.79 4.44
CA ARG A 130 -9.48 9.57 3.43
C ARG A 130 -10.46 10.33 2.55
N ASN A 131 -10.08 11.57 2.24
CA ASN A 131 -10.81 12.44 1.32
C ASN A 131 -10.14 12.57 -0.05
N LYS A 132 -9.00 11.90 -0.27
CA LYS A 132 -8.27 11.85 -1.54
C LYS A 132 -7.63 10.49 -1.72
N LEU A 133 -7.82 9.90 -2.90
CA LEU A 133 -7.03 8.78 -3.39
C LEU A 133 -6.57 9.07 -4.83
N GLU A 134 -5.37 8.60 -5.14
CA GLU A 134 -4.79 8.64 -6.47
C GLU A 134 -4.53 7.22 -6.93
N PHE A 135 -5.13 6.85 -8.06
CA PHE A 135 -5.02 5.54 -8.68
C PHE A 135 -4.20 5.65 -9.96
N THR A 136 -3.44 4.63 -10.27
CA THR A 136 -2.62 4.56 -11.48
C THR A 136 -3.25 3.61 -12.47
N PHE A 137 -3.37 4.04 -13.72
CA PHE A 137 -3.64 3.17 -14.87
C PHE A 137 -2.35 2.48 -15.29
N SER A 138 -2.38 1.20 -15.53
CA SER A 138 -1.22 0.44 -16.00
C SER A 138 -1.62 -0.62 -16.99
N SER A 139 -0.86 -0.73 -18.08
CA SER A 139 -0.93 -1.85 -19.03
C SER A 139 -0.27 -3.14 -18.48
N LYS A 140 0.32 -3.07 -17.29
CA LYS A 140 1.03 -4.19 -16.63
C LYS A 140 0.56 -4.35 -15.19
N ARG A 141 -0.69 -4.86 -15.00
CA ARG A 141 -1.16 -5.14 -13.64
C ARG A 141 -0.34 -6.23 -12.95
N TRP A 142 -0.47 -6.29 -11.64
CA TRP A 142 0.01 -7.43 -10.87
C TRP A 142 -0.76 -8.69 -11.29
N ILE A 143 -0.03 -9.74 -11.62
CA ILE A 143 -0.56 -11.07 -11.94
C ILE A 143 -0.26 -11.96 -10.75
N TYR A 144 -1.25 -12.64 -10.24
CA TYR A 144 -1.11 -13.54 -9.09
C TYR A 144 -0.42 -14.84 -9.50
N ASN A 145 0.14 -15.57 -8.52
CA ASN A 145 0.91 -16.79 -8.78
C ASN A 145 0.07 -17.94 -9.35
N ASP A 146 -1.23 -17.91 -9.14
CA ASP A 146 -2.23 -18.88 -9.64
C ASP A 146 -2.78 -18.52 -11.03
N GLU A 147 -2.41 -17.37 -11.57
CA GLU A 147 -2.78 -16.94 -12.92
C GLU A 147 -1.70 -17.34 -13.94
N ASN A 148 -2.13 -17.80 -15.11
CA ASN A 148 -1.20 -18.02 -16.24
C ASN A 148 -1.10 -16.74 -17.09
N PRO A 149 0.08 -16.04 -17.08
CA PRO A 149 0.25 -14.78 -17.81
C PRO A 149 0.05 -14.91 -19.33
N ASP A 150 0.32 -16.09 -19.90
CA ASP A 150 0.25 -16.33 -21.34
C ASP A 150 -1.19 -16.57 -21.81
N ALA A 151 -2.08 -16.91 -20.89
CA ALA A 151 -3.51 -17.11 -21.18
C ALA A 151 -4.32 -15.79 -21.10
N LEU A 152 -3.74 -14.71 -20.54
CA LEU A 152 -4.44 -13.44 -20.36
C LEU A 152 -4.41 -12.59 -21.63
N THR A 153 -5.56 -12.00 -21.97
CA THR A 153 -5.67 -10.99 -23.03
C THR A 153 -4.95 -9.69 -22.66
N PRO A 154 -4.64 -8.81 -23.62
CA PRO A 154 -4.06 -7.49 -23.32
C PRO A 154 -4.91 -6.69 -22.31
N GLU A 155 -6.24 -6.71 -22.43
CA GLU A 155 -7.18 -6.03 -21.55
C GLU A 155 -7.12 -6.59 -20.12
N GLU A 156 -7.05 -7.92 -19.97
CA GLU A 156 -6.92 -8.58 -18.67
C GLU A 156 -5.58 -8.29 -17.99
N LYS A 157 -4.55 -7.89 -18.74
CA LYS A 157 -3.26 -7.46 -18.21
C LYS A 157 -3.27 -6.00 -17.74
N THR A 158 -4.34 -5.24 -17.98
CA THR A 158 -4.47 -3.85 -17.50
C THR A 158 -4.98 -3.78 -16.06
N GLY A 159 -4.66 -2.70 -15.37
CA GLY A 159 -5.13 -2.46 -14.01
C GLY A 159 -5.31 -0.98 -13.70
N LEU A 160 -6.27 -0.67 -12.82
CA LEU A 160 -6.48 0.65 -12.24
C LEU A 160 -6.52 0.55 -10.72
N GLY A 161 -5.43 0.96 -10.09
CA GLY A 161 -5.32 0.84 -8.64
C GLY A 161 -4.02 1.41 -8.08
N PHE A 162 -3.42 0.71 -7.13
CA PHE A 162 -2.20 1.15 -6.46
C PHE A 162 -0.99 0.30 -6.85
N HIS A 163 0.19 0.92 -6.78
CA HIS A 163 1.42 0.18 -6.97
C HIS A 163 1.57 -0.93 -5.92
N VAL A 164 2.06 -2.07 -6.38
CA VAL A 164 2.50 -3.16 -5.50
C VAL A 164 3.76 -2.73 -4.78
N GLY A 165 3.86 -3.03 -3.50
CA GLY A 165 5.05 -2.70 -2.72
C GLY A 165 6.33 -3.23 -3.39
N ARG A 166 7.38 -2.41 -3.46
CA ARG A 166 8.68 -2.70 -4.09
C ARG A 166 8.71 -2.77 -5.62
N PHE A 167 7.57 -2.64 -6.31
CA PHE A 167 7.50 -2.66 -7.77
C PHE A 167 6.95 -1.32 -8.29
N PHE A 168 7.79 -0.55 -8.96
CA PHE A 168 7.40 0.76 -9.50
C PHE A 168 6.51 0.67 -10.74
N ASP A 169 6.57 -0.46 -11.46
CA ASP A 169 5.89 -0.69 -12.74
C ASP A 169 4.71 -1.67 -12.66
N LYS A 170 4.42 -2.18 -11.46
CA LYS A 170 3.30 -3.10 -11.24
C LYS A 170 2.20 -2.44 -10.44
N VAL A 171 1.01 -2.43 -10.99
CA VAL A 171 -0.19 -1.90 -10.36
C VAL A 171 -1.13 -3.04 -10.02
N LEU A 172 -1.57 -3.08 -8.78
CA LEU A 172 -2.62 -3.98 -8.35
C LEU A 172 -3.96 -3.44 -8.83
N ASP A 173 -4.67 -4.24 -9.58
CA ASP A 173 -6.04 -3.93 -9.99
C ASP A 173 -6.97 -4.13 -8.79
N ILE A 174 -7.44 -3.02 -8.20
CA ILE A 174 -8.15 -3.04 -6.92
C ILE A 174 -9.64 -3.25 -7.14
N LYS A 175 -10.23 -4.21 -6.43
CA LYS A 175 -11.68 -4.41 -6.43
C LYS A 175 -12.38 -3.45 -5.48
N HIS A 176 -11.88 -3.33 -4.24
CA HIS A 176 -12.43 -2.42 -3.24
C HIS A 176 -11.32 -1.79 -2.39
N CYS A 177 -11.39 -0.48 -2.14
CA CYS A 177 -10.52 0.23 -1.22
C CYS A 177 -11.32 0.76 -0.03
N TRP A 178 -10.89 0.40 1.18
CA TRP A 178 -11.52 0.76 2.44
C TRP A 178 -11.08 2.12 3.00
N LEU A 179 -10.24 2.85 2.27
CA LEU A 179 -9.69 4.11 2.78
C LEU A 179 -10.55 5.31 2.47
N GLN A 180 -11.25 5.32 1.34
CA GLN A 180 -12.10 6.43 0.90
C GLN A 180 -13.56 5.95 0.79
N PRO A 181 -14.54 6.75 1.26
CA PRO A 181 -15.95 6.38 1.16
C PRO A 181 -16.44 6.32 -0.30
N GLU A 182 -17.55 5.67 -0.49
CA GLU A 182 -18.25 5.74 -1.77
C GLU A 182 -18.66 7.19 -2.11
N PRO A 183 -18.69 7.55 -3.41
CA PRO A 183 -18.68 6.68 -4.58
C PRO A 183 -17.28 6.38 -5.17
N SER A 184 -16.20 6.48 -4.40
CA SER A 184 -14.81 6.34 -4.91
C SER A 184 -14.57 5.02 -5.67
N ASN A 185 -14.96 3.88 -5.08
CA ASN A 185 -14.81 2.58 -5.74
C ASN A 185 -15.69 2.46 -6.99
N LYS A 186 -16.94 2.93 -6.92
CA LYS A 186 -17.86 2.93 -8.07
C LYS A 186 -17.30 3.75 -9.23
N ILE A 187 -16.76 4.94 -8.96
CA ILE A 187 -16.15 5.81 -9.97
C ILE A 187 -14.96 5.10 -10.62
N ARG A 188 -14.05 4.54 -9.80
CA ARG A 188 -12.86 3.84 -10.32
C ARG A 188 -13.23 2.67 -11.23
N LEU A 189 -14.17 1.81 -10.79
CA LEU A 189 -14.61 0.67 -11.57
C LEU A 189 -15.29 1.12 -12.87
N PHE A 190 -16.19 2.12 -12.79
CA PHE A 190 -16.85 2.68 -13.96
C PHE A 190 -15.86 3.25 -14.98
N ILE A 191 -14.86 4.03 -14.52
CA ILE A 191 -13.85 4.61 -15.42
C ILE A 191 -12.99 3.53 -16.06
N LYS A 192 -12.64 2.48 -15.31
CA LYS A 192 -11.92 1.33 -15.87
C LYS A 192 -12.73 0.65 -16.98
N ASP A 193 -13.97 0.30 -16.70
CA ASP A 193 -14.85 -0.37 -17.66
C ASP A 193 -15.11 0.51 -18.90
N TYR A 194 -15.31 1.82 -18.69
CA TYR A 194 -15.43 2.79 -19.76
C TYR A 194 -14.19 2.82 -20.66
N ALA A 195 -13.00 2.89 -20.04
CA ALA A 195 -11.73 2.92 -20.77
C ALA A 195 -11.52 1.65 -21.62
N LEU A 196 -11.82 0.47 -21.06
CA LEU A 196 -11.74 -0.80 -21.80
C LEU A 196 -12.74 -0.85 -22.95
N LYS A 197 -13.99 -0.45 -22.72
CA LYS A 197 -15.06 -0.44 -23.74
C LYS A 197 -14.74 0.50 -24.92
N HIS A 198 -14.04 1.59 -24.65
CA HIS A 198 -13.65 2.57 -25.68
C HIS A 198 -12.20 2.41 -26.15
N HIS A 199 -11.56 1.29 -25.83
CA HIS A 199 -10.19 0.94 -26.22
C HIS A 199 -9.16 2.05 -25.90
N LEU A 200 -9.36 2.75 -24.76
CA LEU A 200 -8.41 3.78 -24.29
C LEU A 200 -7.17 3.08 -23.70
N GLU A 201 -6.01 3.42 -24.20
CA GLU A 201 -4.77 2.77 -23.79
C GLU A 201 -4.35 3.14 -22.36
N PHE A 202 -4.07 2.12 -21.54
CA PHE A 202 -3.48 2.28 -20.21
C PHE A 202 -1.97 2.49 -20.32
N TYR A 203 -1.43 3.37 -19.50
CA TYR A 203 -0.02 3.77 -19.58
C TYR A 203 0.96 2.65 -19.25
N ASN A 204 2.02 2.54 -20.06
CA ASN A 204 3.17 1.69 -19.81
C ASN A 204 4.36 2.54 -19.36
N ILE A 205 4.67 2.51 -18.07
CA ILE A 205 5.72 3.35 -17.48
C ILE A 205 7.14 2.96 -17.95
N ARG A 206 7.36 1.73 -18.42
CA ARG A 206 8.67 1.29 -18.91
C ARG A 206 8.93 1.77 -20.34
N GLU A 207 7.90 1.78 -21.15
CA GLU A 207 7.99 2.10 -22.58
C GLU A 207 7.60 3.57 -22.85
N ASN A 208 7.02 4.23 -21.84
CA ASN A 208 6.47 5.59 -21.92
C ASN A 208 5.42 5.72 -23.04
N THR A 209 4.57 4.69 -23.19
CA THR A 209 3.47 4.63 -24.15
C THR A 209 2.13 4.52 -23.46
N GLY A 210 1.04 4.73 -24.20
CA GLY A 210 -0.32 4.72 -23.70
C GLY A 210 -0.85 6.11 -23.38
N PHE A 211 -2.14 6.20 -23.04
CA PHE A 211 -2.88 7.46 -22.92
C PHE A 211 -3.25 7.79 -21.46
N LEU A 212 -3.94 6.89 -20.76
CA LEU A 212 -4.44 7.09 -19.39
C LEU A 212 -3.33 6.86 -18.37
N ARG A 213 -2.98 7.87 -17.55
CA ARG A 213 -1.92 7.77 -16.54
C ARG A 213 -2.45 7.60 -15.12
N ASN A 214 -3.09 8.61 -14.58
CA ASN A 214 -3.54 8.62 -13.19
C ASN A 214 -4.98 9.12 -13.08
N MET A 215 -5.66 8.67 -12.05
CA MET A 215 -6.98 9.15 -11.66
C MET A 215 -6.96 9.56 -10.19
N ILE A 216 -7.37 10.80 -9.90
CA ILE A 216 -7.49 11.30 -8.54
C ILE A 216 -8.98 11.49 -8.24
N VAL A 217 -9.44 10.87 -7.16
CA VAL A 217 -10.79 11.08 -6.62
C VAL A 217 -10.66 11.86 -5.33
N ARG A 218 -11.33 12.99 -5.25
CA ARG A 218 -11.48 13.79 -4.01
C ARG A 218 -12.95 13.85 -3.64
N ASN A 219 -13.23 13.78 -2.35
CA ASN A 219 -14.58 13.96 -1.80
C ASN A 219 -14.52 14.87 -0.58
N ASN A 220 -15.63 15.50 -0.27
CA ASN A 220 -15.82 16.28 0.95
C ASN A 220 -16.88 15.65 1.86
N LYS A 221 -17.06 16.21 3.04
CA LYS A 221 -18.08 15.74 4.01
C LYS A 221 -19.52 15.89 3.53
N ALA A 222 -19.76 16.79 2.56
CA ALA A 222 -21.09 16.98 1.96
C ALA A 222 -21.40 15.98 0.83
N GLY A 223 -20.48 15.05 0.53
CA GLY A 223 -20.65 14.04 -0.51
C GLY A 223 -20.28 14.50 -1.93
N ASN A 224 -19.84 15.76 -2.11
CA ASN A 224 -19.39 16.24 -3.42
C ASN A 224 -18.07 15.55 -3.82
N VAL A 225 -17.94 15.23 -5.09
CA VAL A 225 -16.78 14.54 -5.65
C VAL A 225 -16.13 15.41 -6.73
N MET A 226 -14.80 15.45 -6.72
CA MET A 226 -13.99 15.97 -7.81
C MET A 226 -13.15 14.82 -8.36
N LEU A 227 -13.29 14.59 -9.66
CA LEU A 227 -12.52 13.62 -10.42
C LEU A 227 -11.50 14.36 -11.29
N THR A 228 -10.24 13.95 -11.21
CA THR A 228 -9.16 14.40 -12.10
C THR A 228 -8.55 13.20 -12.79
N ILE A 229 -8.45 13.22 -14.10
CA ILE A 229 -7.78 12.19 -14.90
C ILE A 229 -6.60 12.84 -15.61
N SER A 230 -5.41 12.23 -15.48
CA SER A 230 -4.19 12.67 -16.15
C SER A 230 -3.93 11.81 -17.37
N PHE A 231 -3.62 12.47 -18.48
CA PHE A 231 -3.29 11.86 -19.76
C PHE A 231 -1.80 12.02 -20.06
N ALA A 232 -1.25 11.12 -20.88
CA ALA A 232 0.14 11.19 -21.31
C ALA A 232 0.39 12.24 -22.40
N HIS A 233 -0.62 12.52 -23.21
CA HIS A 233 -0.59 13.48 -24.30
C HIS A 233 -1.98 14.08 -24.54
N ASN A 234 -2.03 15.16 -25.33
CA ASN A 234 -3.29 15.78 -25.72
C ASN A 234 -3.95 14.96 -26.83
N ASP A 235 -5.26 14.73 -26.71
CA ASP A 235 -6.10 14.10 -27.74
C ASP A 235 -7.47 14.78 -27.76
N GLU A 236 -7.64 15.74 -28.69
CA GLU A 236 -8.85 16.54 -28.81
C GLU A 236 -10.09 15.73 -29.21
N ALA A 237 -9.92 14.55 -29.78
CA ALA A 237 -11.03 13.67 -30.15
C ALA A 237 -11.59 12.93 -28.93
N ILE A 238 -10.75 12.62 -27.94
CA ILE A 238 -11.11 11.85 -26.75
C ILE A 238 -11.65 12.75 -25.62
N PHE A 239 -11.13 13.96 -25.45
CA PHE A 239 -11.51 14.84 -24.34
C PHE A 239 -13.00 15.17 -24.27
N PRO A 240 -13.71 15.46 -25.37
CA PRO A 240 -15.17 15.69 -25.28
C PRO A 240 -15.97 14.50 -24.78
N MET A 241 -15.46 13.29 -24.96
CA MET A 241 -16.10 12.06 -24.43
C MET A 241 -15.94 11.94 -22.92
N LEU A 242 -14.85 12.46 -22.36
CA LEU A 242 -14.50 12.38 -20.93
C LEU A 242 -14.90 13.62 -20.14
N ASP A 243 -14.94 14.80 -20.78
CA ASP A 243 -15.33 16.10 -20.17
C ASP A 243 -16.85 16.29 -20.16
N ARG A 244 -17.56 15.32 -19.63
CA ARG A 244 -18.98 15.53 -19.32
C ARG A 244 -19.07 16.13 -17.92
N LYS A 245 -19.36 17.42 -17.83
CA LYS A 245 -19.84 18.04 -16.58
C LYS A 245 -21.14 17.36 -16.20
N SER A 246 -21.06 16.35 -15.34
CA SER A 246 -22.25 15.85 -14.65
C SER A 246 -22.56 16.87 -13.54
N VAL A 247 -23.51 17.75 -13.82
CA VAL A 247 -24.21 18.49 -12.77
C VAL A 247 -25.20 17.48 -12.17
N VAL A 248 -24.90 17.02 -10.95
CA VAL A 248 -25.85 16.33 -10.08
C VAL A 248 -26.39 17.32 -9.10
#